data_3558ffe5ad0c79cebdc2b34bf5373c77
#
_entry.id   3558ffe5ad0c79cebdc2b34bf5373c77
#
_cell.length_a   1.000
_cell.length_b   1.000
_cell.length_c   1.000
_cell.angle_alpha   90.00
_cell.angle_beta   90.00
_cell.angle_gamma   90.00
#
_symmetry.space_group_name_H-M   'P 1'
#
loop_
_entity.id
_entity.type
_entity.pdbx_description
1 polymer ?
#
loop_
_entity_poly.entity_id
_entity_poly.type
_entity_poly.pdbx_seq_one_letter_code
_entity_poly.pdbx_strand_id
1 'polypeptide(L)'
;NLAEDLPTISEDGLTYTIKLKDGLTWSDGTPLTAEDFVWSWKRAMTTEGYYTNFMYGYIAGTTGEDGNPYTNMEDLDANMGVRAVDDTTIEITLKMAAPYFTSMLTNTVFYPVKQDEVGSDPSSSEWAQNASADDPIVTNGAFEITGVNIKDAITLSKSENYSDADNVQLETIEFKVMGDLDSQTQAFISGEVDFATAVNVEQINNDEQLQGHVYAIDPFVCNYFVLVNAGKENDGSTDGLAALKDVEIRQAISMAIGRTTARNAYGYGDDYSYDLYALIPSGIPDAEGNDFYEQGGHLIEDDVEAAKAIMEAKGYSEDNMLTLTYKYNNLATHKAVAEAMQASLREIYIDLQLSGSEKEAFFNDRDAGNFELARHAMTADYLDPMCYLSMYVGSTTSGNTVDDPEFEQMVNEANLLSGQERMEKLHEAEAYLIEQGYIIPLFGYTEPFLKVKNLTGITSSPEGHYDLTHAYFE
;
A
#
# COMPACT_ATOMS: atom_id res chain seq x y z
N ASN A 1 20.75 0.42 -4.31
CA ASN A 1 20.78 -0.37 -3.07
C ASN A 1 22.04 0.01 -2.26
N LEU A 2 21.86 0.49 -1.01
CA LEU A 2 22.97 0.96 -0.17
C LEU A 2 23.64 -0.18 0.60
N ALA A 3 22.93 -1.27 0.87
CA ALA A 3 23.48 -2.46 1.51
C ALA A 3 24.37 -3.25 0.54
N GLU A 4 25.40 -3.87 1.08
CA GLU A 4 26.32 -4.75 0.35
C GLU A 4 25.61 -6.05 -0.07
N ASP A 5 24.78 -6.61 0.85
CA ASP A 5 24.00 -7.83 0.66
C ASP A 5 22.70 -7.76 1.51
N LEU A 6 21.89 -8.82 1.48
CA LEU A 6 20.75 -8.99 2.37
C LEU A 6 21.21 -9.03 3.85
N PRO A 7 20.37 -8.60 4.80
CA PRO A 7 20.70 -8.65 6.21
C PRO A 7 21.05 -10.06 6.68
N THR A 8 22.05 -10.19 7.56
CA THR A 8 22.25 -11.42 8.33
C THR A 8 21.27 -11.45 9.50
N ILE A 9 20.52 -12.54 9.64
CA ILE A 9 19.48 -12.71 10.64
C ILE A 9 19.94 -13.75 11.67
N SER A 10 19.77 -13.46 12.97
CA SER A 10 20.06 -14.41 14.05
C SER A 10 19.12 -15.63 14.02
N GLU A 11 19.53 -16.74 14.64
CA GLU A 11 18.75 -18.00 14.66
C GLU A 11 17.34 -17.83 15.28
N ASP A 12 17.18 -16.89 16.21
CA ASP A 12 15.89 -16.57 16.84
C ASP A 12 15.03 -15.57 16.01
N GLY A 13 15.55 -15.09 14.89
CA GLY A 13 14.87 -14.13 14.02
C GLY A 13 14.75 -12.71 14.59
N LEU A 14 15.42 -12.39 15.69
CA LEU A 14 15.25 -11.13 16.40
C LEU A 14 16.33 -10.09 16.08
N THR A 15 17.53 -10.50 15.66
CA THR A 15 18.61 -9.56 15.36
C THR A 15 18.94 -9.57 13.88
N TYR A 16 18.89 -8.39 13.27
CA TYR A 16 19.23 -8.13 11.88
C TYR A 16 20.53 -7.32 11.83
N THR A 17 21.50 -7.77 11.07
CA THR A 17 22.75 -7.06 10.83
C THR A 17 22.84 -6.69 9.36
N ILE A 18 22.91 -5.40 9.07
CA ILE A 18 22.99 -4.83 7.73
C ILE A 18 24.41 -4.29 7.53
N LYS A 19 25.08 -4.74 6.47
CA LYS A 19 26.36 -4.19 6.04
C LYS A 19 26.14 -3.22 4.89
N LEU A 20 26.53 -1.95 5.05
CA LEU A 20 26.53 -0.94 4.00
C LEU A 20 27.71 -1.13 3.06
N LYS A 21 27.57 -0.72 1.81
CA LYS A 21 28.69 -0.63 0.86
C LYS A 21 29.74 0.37 1.34
N ASP A 22 30.99 0.11 1.04
CA ASP A 22 32.08 1.03 1.35
C ASP A 22 32.01 2.29 0.47
N GLY A 23 32.41 3.44 1.03
CA GLY A 23 32.58 4.69 0.27
C GLY A 23 31.28 5.38 -0.12
N LEU A 24 30.15 5.10 0.54
CA LEU A 24 28.92 5.84 0.34
C LEU A 24 29.06 7.30 0.76
N THR A 25 28.49 8.20 -0.02
CA THR A 25 28.52 9.64 0.23
C THR A 25 27.14 10.26 0.07
N TRP A 26 26.92 11.35 0.76
CA TRP A 26 25.86 12.29 0.47
C TRP A 26 26.18 13.10 -0.81
N SER A 27 25.19 13.77 -1.38
CA SER A 27 25.36 14.59 -2.59
C SER A 27 26.32 15.76 -2.42
N ASP A 28 26.54 16.23 -1.20
CA ASP A 28 27.56 17.24 -0.87
C ASP A 28 28.99 16.67 -0.72
N GLY A 29 29.16 15.36 -0.94
CA GLY A 29 30.45 14.66 -0.87
C GLY A 29 30.90 14.26 0.53
N THR A 30 30.09 14.52 1.57
CA THR A 30 30.38 14.04 2.93
C THR A 30 30.05 12.54 3.05
N PRO A 31 30.76 11.77 3.92
CA PRO A 31 30.46 10.35 4.10
C PRO A 31 29.04 10.09 4.58
N LEU A 32 28.39 9.05 4.03
CA LEU A 32 27.17 8.46 4.55
C LEU A 32 27.53 7.22 5.36
N THR A 33 27.12 7.19 6.62
CA THR A 33 27.49 6.15 7.59
C THR A 33 26.29 5.44 8.20
N ALA A 34 26.53 4.36 8.93
CA ALA A 34 25.50 3.64 9.69
C ALA A 34 24.80 4.55 10.74
N GLU A 35 25.53 5.54 11.29
CA GLU A 35 24.95 6.47 12.28
C GLU A 35 23.90 7.37 11.64
N ASP A 36 24.02 7.75 10.37
CA ASP A 36 23.01 8.52 9.65
C ASP A 36 21.67 7.77 9.58
N PHE A 37 21.70 6.44 9.37
CA PHE A 37 20.49 5.61 9.40
C PHE A 37 19.91 5.53 10.81
N VAL A 38 20.76 5.27 11.82
CA VAL A 38 20.31 5.16 13.22
C VAL A 38 19.65 6.45 13.68
N TRP A 39 20.27 7.60 13.38
CA TRP A 39 19.69 8.90 13.70
C TRP A 39 18.39 9.15 12.94
N SER A 40 18.34 8.85 11.65
CA SER A 40 17.16 9.06 10.79
C SER A 40 15.95 8.25 11.24
N TRP A 41 16.16 7.00 11.66
CA TRP A 41 15.07 6.15 12.15
C TRP A 41 14.53 6.62 13.49
N LYS A 42 15.40 7.06 14.40
CA LYS A 42 14.97 7.71 15.65
C LYS A 42 14.22 9.01 15.36
N ARG A 43 14.75 9.84 14.46
CA ARG A 43 14.09 11.06 14.00
C ARG A 43 12.69 10.78 13.45
N ALA A 44 12.52 9.78 12.58
CA ALA A 44 11.22 9.44 12.01
C ALA A 44 10.17 9.17 13.10
N MET A 45 10.56 8.58 14.23
CA MET A 45 9.69 8.37 15.40
C MET A 45 9.27 9.66 16.10
N THR A 46 9.99 10.77 15.91
CA THR A 46 9.61 12.09 16.51
C THR A 46 8.64 12.87 15.64
N THR A 47 8.33 12.39 14.44
CA THR A 47 7.41 13.03 13.50
C THR A 47 6.06 12.30 13.48
N GLU A 48 4.98 13.00 13.18
CA GLU A 48 3.69 12.38 12.90
C GLU A 48 3.71 11.81 11.47
N GLY A 49 4.22 10.59 11.28
CA GLY A 49 4.36 9.92 9.99
C GLY A 49 3.46 8.70 9.87
N TYR A 50 2.89 8.49 8.68
CA TYR A 50 1.98 7.36 8.42
C TYR A 50 2.67 6.00 8.64
N TYR A 51 3.95 5.87 8.25
CA TYR A 51 4.70 4.60 8.33
C TYR A 51 5.55 4.43 9.59
N THR A 52 5.45 5.29 10.60
CA THR A 52 6.19 5.12 11.87
C THR A 52 5.79 3.85 12.61
N ASN A 53 4.60 3.30 12.35
CA ASN A 53 4.16 2.00 12.84
C ASN A 53 5.08 0.85 12.41
N PHE A 54 5.80 0.94 11.30
CA PHE A 54 6.80 -0.05 10.89
C PHE A 54 8.02 -0.05 11.82
N MET A 55 8.27 1.03 12.53
CA MET A 55 9.32 1.09 13.54
C MET A 55 8.79 0.68 14.90
N TYR A 56 7.78 1.39 15.43
CA TYR A 56 7.30 1.08 16.79
C TYR A 56 6.53 -0.24 16.89
N GLY A 57 6.04 -0.80 15.79
CA GLY A 57 5.42 -2.13 15.75
C GLY A 57 6.44 -3.26 15.86
N TYR A 58 7.62 -3.08 15.32
CA TYR A 58 8.60 -4.17 15.15
C TYR A 58 9.92 -3.98 15.90
N ILE A 59 10.49 -2.78 15.95
CA ILE A 59 11.79 -2.54 16.59
C ILE A 59 11.64 -2.50 18.11
N ALA A 60 12.51 -3.22 18.82
CA ALA A 60 12.53 -3.27 20.28
C ALA A 60 12.83 -1.88 20.89
N GLY A 61 12.31 -1.62 22.09
CA GLY A 61 12.59 -0.39 22.85
C GLY A 61 12.03 0.90 22.22
N THR A 62 11.02 0.82 21.39
CA THR A 62 10.37 1.96 20.74
C THR A 62 9.10 2.44 21.45
N THR A 63 8.66 1.71 22.48
CA THR A 63 7.45 2.02 23.26
C THR A 63 7.73 2.06 24.75
N GLY A 64 7.05 2.94 25.47
CA GLY A 64 7.12 3.03 26.92
C GLY A 64 6.38 1.89 27.66
N GLU A 65 6.41 1.92 28.98
CA GLU A 65 5.69 0.95 29.84
C GLU A 65 4.15 1.04 29.67
N ASP A 66 3.65 2.17 29.21
CA ASP A 66 2.24 2.42 28.91
C ASP A 66 1.81 1.89 27.52
N GLY A 67 2.77 1.32 26.77
CA GLY A 67 2.57 0.81 25.41
C GLY A 67 2.58 1.89 24.31
N ASN A 68 2.70 3.17 24.66
CA ASN A 68 2.74 4.24 23.67
C ASN A 68 4.13 4.38 23.03
N PRO A 69 4.21 4.75 21.74
CA PRO A 69 5.50 5.02 21.09
C PRO A 69 6.23 6.19 21.73
N TYR A 70 7.54 6.08 21.85
CA TYR A 70 8.38 7.22 22.14
C TYR A 70 8.38 8.20 20.98
N THR A 71 8.22 9.49 21.27
CA THR A 71 8.16 10.58 20.28
C THR A 71 9.23 11.65 20.51
N ASN A 72 10.28 11.36 21.28
CA ASN A 72 11.39 12.27 21.53
C ASN A 72 12.73 11.54 21.43
N MET A 73 13.75 12.26 21.01
CA MET A 73 15.09 11.70 20.78
C MET A 73 15.73 11.12 22.05
N GLU A 74 15.51 11.72 23.24
CA GLU A 74 16.15 11.26 24.50
C GLU A 74 15.73 9.84 24.85
N ASP A 75 14.43 9.53 24.79
CA ASP A 75 13.94 8.18 25.07
C ASP A 75 14.35 7.19 23.98
N LEU A 76 14.34 7.61 22.70
CA LEU A 76 14.75 6.77 21.60
C LEU A 76 16.25 6.47 21.61
N ASP A 77 17.10 7.44 21.97
CA ASP A 77 18.55 7.22 22.15
C ASP A 77 18.85 6.23 23.28
N ALA A 78 18.04 6.27 24.34
CA ALA A 78 18.22 5.40 25.49
C ALA A 78 17.73 3.96 25.26
N ASN A 79 16.69 3.76 24.45
CA ASN A 79 15.93 2.51 24.47
C ASN A 79 15.80 1.81 23.09
N MET A 80 15.76 2.54 21.96
CA MET A 80 15.48 1.95 20.66
C MET A 80 16.53 0.93 20.26
N GLY A 81 16.08 -0.28 19.91
CA GLY A 81 16.91 -1.43 19.53
C GLY A 81 17.58 -1.29 18.15
N VAL A 82 18.19 -0.14 17.89
CA VAL A 82 18.96 0.13 16.66
C VAL A 82 20.28 0.80 17.03
N ARG A 83 21.39 0.34 16.45
CA ARG A 83 22.72 0.92 16.70
C ARG A 83 23.66 0.76 15.51
N ALA A 84 24.54 1.73 15.34
CA ALA A 84 25.72 1.58 14.51
C ALA A 84 26.79 0.78 15.27
N VAL A 85 27.22 -0.34 14.71
CA VAL A 85 28.30 -1.18 15.28
C VAL A 85 29.66 -0.57 14.88
N ASP A 86 29.75 -0.10 13.66
CA ASP A 86 30.84 0.65 13.05
C ASP A 86 30.25 1.55 11.95
N ASP A 87 31.10 2.27 11.22
CA ASP A 87 30.67 3.25 10.19
C ASP A 87 29.83 2.64 9.07
N THR A 88 29.87 1.32 8.89
CA THR A 88 29.18 0.62 7.79
C THR A 88 28.27 -0.51 8.25
N THR A 89 28.11 -0.73 9.56
CA THR A 89 27.32 -1.85 10.09
C THR A 89 26.22 -1.37 11.00
N ILE A 90 24.97 -1.68 10.63
CA ILE A 90 23.77 -1.39 11.42
C ILE A 90 23.27 -2.69 12.04
N GLU A 91 22.97 -2.67 13.32
CA GLU A 91 22.32 -3.77 14.03
C GLU A 91 20.94 -3.33 14.52
N ILE A 92 19.94 -4.16 14.26
CA ILE A 92 18.53 -3.93 14.62
C ILE A 92 18.07 -5.10 15.50
N THR A 93 17.43 -4.81 16.60
CA THR A 93 16.77 -5.81 17.46
C THR A 93 15.25 -5.64 17.35
N LEU A 94 14.54 -6.70 17.00
CA LEU A 94 13.09 -6.73 16.90
C LEU A 94 12.42 -7.16 18.20
N LYS A 95 11.16 -6.77 18.39
CA LYS A 95 10.29 -7.21 19.49
C LYS A 95 9.84 -8.67 19.33
N MET A 96 9.68 -9.10 18.08
CA MET A 96 9.23 -10.43 17.68
C MET A 96 9.86 -10.78 16.34
N ALA A 97 9.97 -12.06 16.05
CA ALA A 97 10.43 -12.51 14.73
C ALA A 97 9.44 -12.01 13.63
N ALA A 98 10.00 -11.43 12.58
CA ALA A 98 9.26 -10.92 11.43
C ALA A 98 10.04 -11.27 10.15
N PRO A 99 9.84 -12.44 9.54
CA PRO A 99 10.60 -12.88 8.36
C PRO A 99 10.55 -11.91 7.18
N TYR A 100 9.48 -11.09 7.12
CA TYR A 100 9.24 -10.06 6.12
C TYR A 100 9.88 -8.69 6.44
N PHE A 101 10.55 -8.54 7.56
CA PHE A 101 11.14 -7.25 7.96
C PHE A 101 12.17 -6.73 6.96
N THR A 102 12.90 -7.63 6.28
CA THR A 102 13.81 -7.25 5.19
C THR A 102 13.07 -6.54 4.05
N SER A 103 11.87 -7.01 3.68
CA SER A 103 11.04 -6.34 2.67
C SER A 103 10.52 -4.99 3.18
N MET A 104 10.16 -4.88 4.47
CA MET A 104 9.74 -3.60 5.06
C MET A 104 10.82 -2.53 5.01
N LEU A 105 12.11 -2.89 5.07
CA LEU A 105 13.24 -1.95 5.00
C LEU A 105 13.35 -1.21 3.65
N THR A 106 12.60 -1.62 2.63
CA THR A 106 12.52 -0.89 1.35
C THR A 106 11.57 0.31 1.42
N ASN A 107 10.73 0.40 2.46
CA ASN A 107 9.84 1.53 2.63
C ASN A 107 10.60 2.82 2.95
N THR A 108 10.10 3.94 2.42
CA THR A 108 10.73 5.26 2.51
C THR A 108 10.96 5.75 3.94
N VAL A 109 10.20 5.26 4.93
CA VAL A 109 10.40 5.60 6.35
C VAL A 109 11.78 5.20 6.87
N PHE A 110 12.41 4.20 6.24
CA PHE A 110 13.75 3.72 6.58
C PHE A 110 14.87 4.41 5.78
N TYR A 111 14.56 5.36 4.90
CA TYR A 111 15.58 6.08 4.14
C TYR A 111 16.34 7.06 5.04
N PRO A 112 17.66 7.20 4.88
CA PRO A 112 18.44 8.13 5.67
C PRO A 112 18.18 9.57 5.24
N VAL A 113 18.21 10.46 6.21
CA VAL A 113 18.13 11.92 6.05
C VAL A 113 19.34 12.54 6.74
N LYS A 114 19.98 13.50 6.10
CA LYS A 114 21.16 14.15 6.67
C LYS A 114 20.78 15.03 7.86
N GLN A 115 21.40 14.80 9.01
CA GLN A 115 21.08 15.49 10.27
C GLN A 115 21.25 17.01 10.15
N ASP A 116 22.32 17.46 9.51
CA ASP A 116 22.64 18.88 9.35
C ASP A 116 21.59 19.65 8.53
N GLU A 117 20.91 18.96 7.58
CA GLU A 117 19.80 19.54 6.81
C GLU A 117 18.57 19.80 7.67
N VAL A 118 18.24 18.88 8.56
CA VAL A 118 17.06 18.97 9.43
C VAL A 118 17.23 20.07 10.49
N GLY A 119 18.46 20.31 10.92
CA GLY A 119 18.76 21.32 11.94
C GLY A 119 18.48 20.87 13.37
N SER A 120 18.17 21.80 14.26
CA SER A 120 18.07 21.56 15.70
C SER A 120 16.76 20.95 16.16
N ASP A 121 15.72 20.97 15.34
CA ASP A 121 14.43 20.36 15.63
C ASP A 121 14.21 19.11 14.78
N PRO A 122 14.42 17.89 15.32
CA PRO A 122 14.29 16.66 14.55
C PRO A 122 12.87 16.41 14.04
N SER A 123 11.84 17.03 14.64
CA SER A 123 10.45 16.89 14.19
C SER A 123 10.10 17.82 13.02
N SER A 124 10.96 18.81 12.69
CA SER A 124 10.72 19.77 11.61
C SER A 124 10.74 19.11 10.23
N SER A 125 9.83 19.55 9.36
CA SER A 125 9.80 19.23 7.94
C SER A 125 10.04 20.46 7.06
N GLU A 126 10.32 21.61 7.63
CA GLU A 126 10.50 22.89 6.89
C GLU A 126 11.71 22.84 5.94
N TRP A 127 12.78 22.14 6.32
CA TRP A 127 13.98 21.96 5.51
C TRP A 127 13.67 21.36 4.11
N ALA A 128 12.70 20.45 4.02
CA ALA A 128 12.34 19.77 2.78
C ALA A 128 11.56 20.67 1.79
N GLN A 129 11.21 21.90 2.16
CA GLN A 129 10.37 22.79 1.36
C GLN A 129 11.14 23.93 0.70
N ASN A 130 12.44 24.08 0.99
CA ASN A 130 13.22 25.27 0.65
C ASN A 130 14.39 24.98 -0.29
N ALA A 131 14.29 24.00 -1.18
CA ALA A 131 15.33 23.71 -2.15
C ALA A 131 15.44 24.76 -3.25
N SER A 132 16.67 25.10 -3.64
CA SER A 132 17.00 25.90 -4.80
C SER A 132 18.27 25.37 -5.49
N ALA A 133 18.56 25.83 -6.70
CA ALA A 133 19.78 25.41 -7.42
C ALA A 133 21.08 25.82 -6.72
N ASP A 134 21.05 26.91 -5.93
CA ASP A 134 22.20 27.38 -5.16
C ASP A 134 22.28 26.74 -3.75
N ASP A 135 21.19 26.13 -3.29
CA ASP A 135 21.04 25.46 -2.00
C ASP A 135 20.13 24.24 -2.15
N PRO A 136 20.63 23.15 -2.78
CA PRO A 136 19.86 21.94 -2.97
C PRO A 136 19.69 21.17 -1.66
N ILE A 137 18.61 20.38 -1.55
CA ILE A 137 18.47 19.44 -0.44
C ILE A 137 19.47 18.31 -0.64
N VAL A 138 20.32 18.10 0.35
CA VAL A 138 21.33 17.03 0.35
C VAL A 138 20.65 15.67 0.44
N THR A 139 20.94 14.79 -0.51
CA THR A 139 20.41 13.45 -0.63
C THR A 139 21.54 12.43 -0.79
N ASN A 140 21.19 11.16 -0.76
CA ASN A 140 22.11 10.06 -1.06
C ASN A 140 21.72 9.30 -2.35
N GLY A 141 20.74 9.81 -3.09
CA GLY A 141 20.27 9.25 -4.35
C GLY A 141 21.01 9.75 -5.58
N ALA A 142 20.58 9.28 -6.74
CA ALA A 142 21.15 9.67 -8.04
C ALA A 142 20.90 11.15 -8.40
N PHE A 143 19.95 11.78 -7.74
CA PHE A 143 19.56 13.16 -8.01
C PHE A 143 19.39 13.95 -6.71
N GLU A 144 19.72 15.22 -6.75
CA GLU A 144 19.52 16.23 -5.71
C GLU A 144 18.25 17.02 -6.01
N ILE A 145 17.52 17.45 -4.97
CA ILE A 145 16.34 18.30 -5.14
C ILE A 145 16.81 19.75 -5.21
N THR A 146 16.73 20.33 -6.41
CA THR A 146 17.22 21.68 -6.71
C THR A 146 16.12 22.72 -6.85
N GLY A 147 14.86 22.32 -6.68
CA GLY A 147 13.72 23.24 -6.68
C GLY A 147 12.46 22.58 -6.17
N VAL A 148 11.75 23.27 -5.28
CA VAL A 148 10.46 22.82 -4.76
C VAL A 148 9.41 23.91 -4.93
N ASN A 149 8.45 23.66 -5.80
CA ASN A 149 7.22 24.43 -5.91
C ASN A 149 6.02 23.45 -5.96
N ILE A 150 5.48 23.10 -4.80
CA ILE A 150 4.42 22.08 -4.66
C ILE A 150 3.14 22.38 -5.45
N LYS A 151 2.99 23.58 -6.03
CA LYS A 151 1.84 23.96 -6.87
C LYS A 151 2.16 23.94 -8.36
N ASP A 152 3.40 23.66 -8.72
CA ASP A 152 3.86 23.75 -10.11
C ASP A 152 4.77 22.58 -10.45
N ALA A 153 6.01 22.58 -9.92
CA ALA A 153 6.97 21.54 -10.23
C ALA A 153 8.00 21.30 -9.10
N ILE A 154 8.55 20.09 -9.08
CA ILE A 154 9.73 19.74 -8.29
C ILE A 154 10.84 19.42 -9.28
N THR A 155 11.99 20.09 -9.13
CA THR A 155 13.16 19.92 -10.02
C THR A 155 14.26 19.17 -9.29
N LEU A 156 14.82 18.18 -9.98
CA LEU A 156 15.97 17.41 -9.52
C LEU A 156 17.10 17.56 -10.52
N SER A 157 18.33 17.60 -10.02
CA SER A 157 19.56 17.59 -10.82
C SER A 157 20.43 16.38 -10.46
N LYS A 158 21.16 15.86 -11.42
CA LYS A 158 22.08 14.74 -11.21
C LYS A 158 23.07 15.03 -10.08
N SER A 159 23.26 14.07 -9.18
CA SER A 159 24.28 14.13 -8.14
C SER A 159 25.60 13.55 -8.62
N GLU A 160 26.66 14.38 -8.68
CA GLU A 160 28.00 13.95 -9.05
C GLU A 160 28.64 13.02 -7.99
N ASN A 161 28.15 13.06 -6.76
CA ASN A 161 28.67 12.26 -5.65
C ASN A 161 27.87 10.96 -5.41
N TYR A 162 26.90 10.65 -6.28
CA TYR A 162 26.20 9.37 -6.22
C TYR A 162 27.16 8.21 -6.53
N SER A 163 27.09 7.13 -5.77
CA SER A 163 28.02 5.99 -5.87
C SER A 163 28.06 5.33 -7.26
N ASP A 164 27.02 5.52 -8.08
CA ASP A 164 26.91 5.01 -9.45
C ASP A 164 26.66 6.13 -10.48
N ALA A 165 27.18 7.33 -10.21
CA ALA A 165 26.96 8.53 -11.02
C ALA A 165 27.35 8.35 -12.49
N ASP A 166 28.40 7.54 -12.78
CA ASP A 166 28.85 7.26 -14.14
C ASP A 166 27.78 6.59 -15.03
N ASN A 167 26.82 5.89 -14.43
CA ASN A 167 25.72 5.21 -15.11
C ASN A 167 24.42 6.03 -15.13
N VAL A 168 24.36 7.18 -14.47
CA VAL A 168 23.22 8.11 -14.53
C VAL A 168 23.36 9.00 -15.76
N GLN A 169 22.38 8.94 -16.66
CA GLN A 169 22.45 9.65 -17.95
C GLN A 169 21.59 10.91 -18.00
N LEU A 170 20.51 10.98 -17.22
CA LEU A 170 19.69 12.19 -17.13
C LEU A 170 20.39 13.24 -16.28
N GLU A 171 20.48 14.47 -16.80
CA GLU A 171 21.03 15.60 -16.06
C GLU A 171 20.00 16.26 -15.15
N THR A 172 18.72 16.23 -15.55
CA THR A 172 17.63 16.91 -14.84
C THR A 172 16.33 16.10 -14.97
N ILE A 173 15.54 16.05 -13.90
CA ILE A 173 14.17 15.55 -13.89
C ILE A 173 13.28 16.66 -13.36
N GLU A 174 12.16 16.94 -14.05
CA GLU A 174 11.13 17.86 -13.61
C GLU A 174 9.83 17.11 -13.38
N PHE A 175 9.38 17.05 -12.14
CA PHE A 175 8.07 16.51 -11.79
C PHE A 175 7.03 17.64 -11.81
N LYS A 176 6.15 17.65 -12.79
CA LYS A 176 5.04 18.62 -12.88
C LYS A 176 3.86 18.17 -12.02
N VAL A 177 3.34 19.10 -11.23
CA VAL A 177 2.17 18.85 -10.36
C VAL A 177 0.89 19.11 -11.15
N MET A 178 0.10 18.07 -11.38
CA MET A 178 -1.17 18.14 -12.11
C MET A 178 -2.29 17.51 -11.27
N GLY A 179 -3.44 18.18 -11.19
CA GLY A 179 -4.51 17.84 -10.26
C GLY A 179 -5.48 16.75 -10.74
N ASP A 180 -5.43 16.36 -12.01
CA ASP A 180 -6.37 15.39 -12.58
C ASP A 180 -5.76 14.57 -13.73
N LEU A 181 -6.35 13.39 -13.99
CA LEU A 181 -5.88 12.43 -14.98
C LEU A 181 -5.96 12.96 -16.43
N ASP A 182 -6.98 13.76 -16.72
CA ASP A 182 -7.17 14.31 -18.08
C ASP A 182 -6.06 15.30 -18.41
N SER A 183 -5.70 16.17 -17.46
CA SER A 183 -4.58 17.12 -17.60
C SER A 183 -3.26 16.41 -17.81
N GLN A 184 -2.98 15.33 -17.06
CA GLN A 184 -1.76 14.54 -17.21
C GLN A 184 -1.69 13.87 -18.60
N THR A 185 -2.78 13.24 -19.02
CA THR A 185 -2.86 12.61 -20.36
C THR A 185 -2.69 13.66 -21.47
N GLN A 186 -3.30 14.84 -21.35
CA GLN A 186 -3.16 15.93 -22.34
C GLN A 186 -1.75 16.53 -22.36
N ALA A 187 -1.08 16.65 -21.21
CA ALA A 187 0.32 17.10 -21.14
C ALA A 187 1.25 16.13 -21.90
N PHE A 188 1.02 14.83 -21.81
CA PHE A 188 1.75 13.84 -22.59
C PHE A 188 1.44 13.97 -24.10
N ILE A 189 0.18 14.07 -24.51
CA ILE A 189 -0.22 14.21 -25.92
C ILE A 189 0.40 15.48 -26.54
N SER A 190 0.45 16.57 -25.79
CA SER A 190 1.03 17.84 -26.25
C SER A 190 2.55 17.84 -26.29
N GLY A 191 3.21 16.82 -25.72
CA GLY A 191 4.67 16.77 -25.58
C GLY A 191 5.21 17.68 -24.47
N GLU A 192 4.37 18.09 -23.53
CA GLU A 192 4.80 18.85 -22.36
C GLU A 192 5.51 17.97 -21.32
N VAL A 193 5.15 16.68 -21.24
CA VAL A 193 5.82 15.68 -20.41
C VAL A 193 6.21 14.45 -21.23
N ASP A 194 7.32 13.82 -20.90
CA ASP A 194 7.83 12.60 -21.52
C ASP A 194 7.30 11.33 -20.87
N PHE A 195 6.83 11.45 -19.62
CA PHE A 195 6.35 10.37 -18.78
C PHE A 195 5.17 10.85 -17.92
N ALA A 196 4.08 10.11 -17.91
CA ALA A 196 2.91 10.40 -17.07
C ALA A 196 2.52 9.16 -16.27
N THR A 197 2.59 9.26 -14.94
CA THR A 197 2.42 8.14 -13.99
C THR A 197 0.97 7.79 -13.73
N ALA A 198 0.02 8.71 -13.97
CA ALA A 198 -1.41 8.47 -13.80
C ALA A 198 -2.16 9.02 -15.01
N VAL A 199 -3.02 8.20 -15.60
CA VAL A 199 -3.59 8.50 -16.92
C VAL A 199 -5.07 8.11 -16.97
N ASN A 200 -5.82 8.78 -17.85
CA ASN A 200 -7.21 8.44 -18.08
C ASN A 200 -7.30 7.24 -19.02
N VAL A 201 -7.72 6.08 -18.49
CA VAL A 201 -7.81 4.81 -19.25
C VAL A 201 -8.84 4.90 -20.39
N GLU A 202 -9.93 5.65 -20.22
CA GLU A 202 -10.91 5.86 -21.31
C GLU A 202 -10.27 6.63 -22.49
N GLN A 203 -9.44 7.63 -22.20
CA GLN A 203 -8.70 8.35 -23.25
C GLN A 203 -7.68 7.43 -23.93
N ILE A 204 -6.93 6.62 -23.17
CA ILE A 204 -5.98 5.64 -23.71
C ILE A 204 -6.67 4.71 -24.72
N ASN A 205 -7.83 4.19 -24.36
CA ASN A 205 -8.56 3.22 -25.18
C ASN A 205 -9.15 3.84 -26.46
N ASN A 206 -9.42 5.14 -26.46
CA ASN A 206 -10.09 5.84 -27.55
C ASN A 206 -9.16 6.68 -28.42
N ASP A 207 -7.89 6.92 -28.03
CA ASP A 207 -6.95 7.75 -28.78
C ASP A 207 -5.83 6.91 -29.40
N GLU A 208 -5.87 6.78 -30.74
CA GLU A 208 -4.84 6.05 -31.51
C GLU A 208 -3.43 6.64 -31.34
N GLN A 209 -3.29 7.92 -30.99
CA GLN A 209 -1.98 8.56 -30.77
C GLN A 209 -1.27 8.02 -29.53
N LEU A 210 -2.02 7.53 -28.55
CA LEU A 210 -1.48 6.96 -27.31
C LEU A 210 -1.06 5.50 -27.49
N GLN A 211 -1.58 4.80 -28.52
CA GLN A 211 -1.22 3.41 -28.77
C GLN A 211 0.29 3.24 -28.99
N GLY A 212 0.88 2.30 -28.26
CA GLY A 212 2.32 2.04 -28.26
C GLY A 212 3.14 2.99 -27.39
N HIS A 213 2.48 3.84 -26.60
CA HIS A 213 3.06 4.65 -25.52
C HIS A 213 2.56 4.22 -24.14
N VAL A 214 1.59 3.32 -24.09
CA VAL A 214 1.00 2.79 -22.85
C VAL A 214 1.82 1.62 -22.34
N TYR A 215 2.12 1.66 -21.07
CA TYR A 215 2.78 0.61 -20.30
C TYR A 215 2.00 0.40 -19.01
N ALA A 216 2.24 -0.70 -18.31
CA ALA A 216 1.66 -0.96 -17.01
C ALA A 216 2.72 -1.54 -16.08
N ILE A 217 2.54 -1.37 -14.78
CA ILE A 217 3.33 -2.07 -13.77
C ILE A 217 2.79 -3.51 -13.72
N ASP A 218 3.66 -4.50 -13.92
CA ASP A 218 3.27 -5.90 -13.92
C ASP A 218 4.38 -6.76 -13.27
N PRO A 219 4.08 -7.43 -12.14
CA PRO A 219 2.84 -7.36 -11.37
C PRO A 219 2.70 -6.03 -10.62
N PHE A 220 1.44 -5.62 -10.36
CA PHE A 220 1.12 -4.52 -9.46
C PHE A 220 0.25 -5.06 -8.33
N VAL A 221 0.74 -4.98 -7.10
CA VAL A 221 0.14 -5.63 -5.93
C VAL A 221 -0.96 -4.75 -5.32
N CYS A 222 -2.01 -4.54 -6.10
CA CYS A 222 -3.15 -3.73 -5.70
C CYS A 222 -4.48 -4.48 -5.87
N ASN A 223 -5.36 -4.30 -4.90
CA ASN A 223 -6.69 -4.89 -4.91
C ASN A 223 -7.80 -3.85 -4.66
N TYR A 224 -9.01 -4.19 -5.07
CA TYR A 224 -10.23 -3.47 -4.77
C TYR A 224 -11.22 -4.43 -4.09
N PHE A 225 -11.76 -4.04 -2.95
CA PHE A 225 -12.64 -4.89 -2.15
C PHE A 225 -13.66 -4.09 -1.35
N VAL A 226 -14.63 -4.79 -0.78
CA VAL A 226 -15.63 -4.23 0.11
C VAL A 226 -15.32 -4.65 1.55
N LEU A 227 -15.25 -3.67 2.44
CA LEU A 227 -15.25 -3.88 3.89
C LEU A 227 -16.68 -4.11 4.35
N VAL A 228 -16.88 -5.12 5.20
CA VAL A 228 -18.18 -5.44 5.82
C VAL A 228 -18.09 -5.15 7.31
N ASN A 229 -18.94 -4.28 7.84
CA ASN A 229 -18.98 -4.00 9.26
C ASN A 229 -19.73 -5.12 10.00
N ALA A 230 -19.02 -6.15 10.40
CA ALA A 230 -19.56 -7.33 11.06
C ALA A 230 -19.01 -7.57 12.47
N GLY A 231 -17.97 -6.81 12.87
CA GLY A 231 -17.25 -7.02 14.13
C GLY A 231 -17.53 -5.96 15.19
N LYS A 232 -16.47 -5.44 15.76
CA LYS A 232 -16.44 -4.59 16.97
C LYS A 232 -17.32 -3.34 16.88
N GLU A 233 -17.30 -2.63 15.75
CA GLU A 233 -18.03 -1.38 15.58
C GLU A 233 -19.49 -1.60 15.14
N ASN A 234 -19.89 -2.86 14.91
CA ASN A 234 -21.28 -3.21 14.59
C ASN A 234 -22.13 -3.28 15.86
N ASP A 235 -22.79 -2.20 16.21
CA ASP A 235 -23.70 -2.12 17.37
C ASP A 235 -25.09 -2.72 17.09
N GLY A 236 -25.40 -3.06 15.84
CA GLY A 236 -26.72 -3.56 15.41
C GLY A 236 -27.81 -2.50 15.45
N SER A 237 -27.47 -1.21 15.40
CA SER A 237 -28.42 -0.09 15.53
C SER A 237 -29.34 0.07 14.32
N THR A 238 -28.95 -0.47 13.16
CA THR A 238 -29.79 -0.56 11.96
C THR A 238 -30.15 -2.02 11.63
N ASP A 239 -31.19 -2.23 10.85
CA ASP A 239 -31.53 -3.57 10.35
C ASP A 239 -30.40 -4.14 9.49
N GLY A 240 -29.68 -3.28 8.74
CA GLY A 240 -28.51 -3.65 7.96
C GLY A 240 -27.35 -4.13 8.84
N LEU A 241 -26.96 -3.36 9.85
CA LEU A 241 -25.91 -3.76 10.80
C LEU A 241 -26.29 -5.04 11.54
N ALA A 242 -27.57 -5.17 11.95
CA ALA A 242 -28.04 -6.38 12.62
C ALA A 242 -27.94 -7.61 11.70
N ALA A 243 -28.31 -7.48 10.41
CA ALA A 243 -28.22 -8.55 9.42
C ALA A 243 -26.77 -8.96 9.14
N LEU A 244 -25.84 -7.99 9.08
CA LEU A 244 -24.42 -8.25 8.83
C LEU A 244 -23.71 -9.02 9.97
N LYS A 245 -24.34 -9.23 11.12
CA LYS A 245 -23.83 -10.16 12.15
C LYS A 245 -23.98 -11.63 11.74
N ASP A 246 -24.87 -11.93 10.81
CA ASP A 246 -25.09 -13.28 10.29
C ASP A 246 -24.09 -13.58 9.16
N VAL A 247 -23.21 -14.56 9.37
CA VAL A 247 -22.17 -14.94 8.40
C VAL A 247 -22.78 -15.42 7.08
N GLU A 248 -23.91 -16.13 7.09
CA GLU A 248 -24.54 -16.62 5.85
C GLU A 248 -25.04 -15.45 4.97
N ILE A 249 -25.50 -14.34 5.58
CA ILE A 249 -25.86 -13.13 4.82
C ILE A 249 -24.61 -12.50 4.19
N ARG A 250 -23.48 -12.41 4.92
CA ARG A 250 -22.22 -11.89 4.37
C ARG A 250 -21.71 -12.76 3.22
N GLN A 251 -21.81 -14.10 3.37
CA GLN A 251 -21.46 -15.05 2.31
C GLN A 251 -22.39 -14.88 1.09
N ALA A 252 -23.70 -14.72 1.29
CA ALA A 252 -24.63 -14.47 0.20
C ALA A 252 -24.29 -13.18 -0.58
N ILE A 253 -23.92 -12.09 0.13
CA ILE A 253 -23.44 -10.86 -0.49
C ILE A 253 -22.19 -11.16 -1.33
N SER A 254 -21.23 -11.87 -0.77
CA SER A 254 -19.97 -12.21 -1.44
C SER A 254 -20.17 -13.04 -2.71
N MET A 255 -21.09 -14.03 -2.68
CA MET A 255 -21.41 -14.89 -3.84
C MET A 255 -22.16 -14.16 -4.95
N ALA A 256 -22.89 -13.08 -4.64
CA ALA A 256 -23.78 -12.40 -5.59
C ALA A 256 -23.30 -11.01 -6.03
N ILE A 257 -22.18 -10.52 -5.53
CA ILE A 257 -21.76 -9.12 -5.73
C ILE A 257 -21.42 -8.75 -7.18
N GLY A 258 -21.15 -9.75 -8.04
CA GLY A 258 -20.92 -9.54 -9.48
C GLY A 258 -19.54 -8.97 -9.79
N ARG A 259 -18.47 -9.66 -9.40
CA ARG A 259 -17.06 -9.23 -9.54
C ARG A 259 -16.72 -8.72 -10.92
N THR A 260 -16.95 -9.53 -11.96
CA THR A 260 -16.68 -9.14 -13.37
C THR A 260 -17.46 -7.89 -13.78
N THR A 261 -18.71 -7.74 -13.34
CA THR A 261 -19.51 -6.56 -13.66
C THR A 261 -18.98 -5.31 -12.96
N ALA A 262 -18.59 -5.43 -11.70
CA ALA A 262 -17.97 -4.35 -10.91
C ALA A 262 -16.63 -3.93 -11.50
N ARG A 263 -15.76 -4.88 -11.86
CA ARG A 263 -14.48 -4.65 -12.52
C ARG A 263 -14.63 -3.93 -13.87
N ASN A 264 -15.55 -4.41 -14.71
CA ASN A 264 -15.82 -3.77 -15.99
C ASN A 264 -16.38 -2.33 -15.83
N ALA A 265 -17.18 -2.10 -14.78
CA ALA A 265 -17.68 -0.76 -14.46
C ALA A 265 -16.58 0.19 -13.97
N TYR A 266 -15.51 -0.33 -13.37
CA TYR A 266 -14.32 0.47 -13.02
C TYR A 266 -13.61 1.04 -14.25
N GLY A 267 -13.69 0.33 -15.39
CA GLY A 267 -13.28 0.83 -16.70
C GLY A 267 -11.87 0.47 -17.16
N TYR A 268 -11.13 -0.33 -16.38
CA TYR A 268 -9.76 -0.72 -16.76
C TYR A 268 -9.68 -1.89 -17.76
N GLY A 269 -10.77 -2.68 -17.88
CA GLY A 269 -10.81 -3.82 -18.79
C GLY A 269 -9.85 -4.95 -18.44
N ASP A 270 -9.77 -5.95 -19.31
CA ASP A 270 -8.95 -7.15 -19.08
C ASP A 270 -7.44 -6.89 -19.19
N ASP A 271 -7.03 -5.80 -19.83
CA ASP A 271 -5.61 -5.45 -19.99
C ASP A 271 -4.99 -4.92 -18.70
N TYR A 272 -5.80 -4.34 -17.78
CA TYR A 272 -5.32 -3.66 -16.57
C TYR A 272 -6.01 -4.13 -15.30
N SER A 273 -6.87 -5.15 -15.36
CA SER A 273 -7.56 -5.68 -14.18
C SER A 273 -8.00 -7.13 -14.38
N TYR A 274 -8.18 -7.85 -13.27
CA TYR A 274 -8.65 -9.23 -13.25
C TYR A 274 -9.58 -9.46 -12.05
N ASP A 275 -10.51 -10.42 -12.18
CA ASP A 275 -11.40 -10.76 -11.07
C ASP A 275 -10.58 -11.41 -9.95
N LEU A 276 -10.81 -10.96 -8.71
CA LEU A 276 -10.06 -11.41 -7.54
C LEU A 276 -10.98 -12.18 -6.58
N TYR A 277 -10.59 -13.39 -6.24
CA TYR A 277 -11.35 -14.33 -5.40
C TYR A 277 -10.67 -14.61 -4.05
N ALA A 278 -9.66 -13.83 -3.71
CA ALA A 278 -8.94 -13.80 -2.44
C ALA A 278 -8.62 -12.36 -2.08
N LEU A 279 -8.13 -12.07 -0.87
CA LEU A 279 -7.75 -10.72 -0.48
C LEU A 279 -6.41 -10.30 -1.08
N ILE A 280 -5.44 -11.22 -1.05
CA ILE A 280 -4.07 -10.95 -1.49
C ILE A 280 -4.00 -11.07 -3.01
N PRO A 281 -3.61 -10.02 -3.74
CA PRO A 281 -3.53 -10.04 -5.20
C PRO A 281 -2.31 -10.82 -5.70
N SER A 282 -2.31 -11.15 -6.99
CA SER A 282 -1.13 -11.68 -7.69
C SER A 282 0.05 -10.72 -7.60
N GLY A 283 1.28 -11.27 -7.56
CA GLY A 283 2.53 -10.51 -7.47
C GLY A 283 3.19 -10.55 -6.09
N ILE A 284 2.53 -11.07 -5.07
CA ILE A 284 3.14 -11.32 -3.76
C ILE A 284 3.82 -12.68 -3.77
N PRO A 285 5.14 -12.77 -3.48
CA PRO A 285 5.84 -14.05 -3.50
C PRO A 285 5.55 -14.90 -2.26
N ASP A 286 5.52 -16.22 -2.44
CA ASP A 286 5.62 -17.19 -1.35
C ASP A 286 7.10 -17.39 -0.92
N ALA A 287 7.36 -18.33 0.00
CA ALA A 287 8.69 -18.61 0.49
C ALA A 287 9.66 -19.22 -0.56
N GLU A 288 9.14 -19.74 -1.66
CA GLU A 288 9.90 -20.34 -2.78
C GLU A 288 9.99 -19.39 -3.98
N GLY A 289 9.34 -18.21 -3.90
CA GLY A 289 9.28 -17.22 -4.96
C GLY A 289 8.16 -17.46 -5.97
N ASN A 290 7.21 -18.38 -5.69
CA ASN A 290 6.01 -18.53 -6.48
C ASN A 290 4.98 -17.46 -6.08
N ASP A 291 3.96 -17.26 -6.92
CA ASP A 291 2.88 -16.34 -6.63
C ASP A 291 1.95 -16.90 -5.53
N PHE A 292 1.78 -16.17 -4.43
CA PHE A 292 0.97 -16.59 -3.29
C PHE A 292 -0.50 -16.78 -3.68
N TYR A 293 -1.07 -15.86 -4.48
CA TYR A 293 -2.47 -15.96 -4.93
C TYR A 293 -2.71 -17.22 -5.75
N GLU A 294 -1.80 -17.54 -6.68
CA GLU A 294 -1.91 -18.73 -7.52
C GLU A 294 -1.82 -20.04 -6.72
N GLN A 295 -1.06 -20.04 -5.62
CA GLN A 295 -0.95 -21.21 -4.72
C GLN A 295 -2.21 -21.37 -3.83
N GLY A 296 -2.79 -20.30 -3.34
CA GLY A 296 -3.98 -20.29 -2.49
C GLY A 296 -5.28 -20.58 -3.25
N GLY A 297 -5.31 -20.22 -4.53
CA GLY A 297 -6.45 -20.42 -5.41
C GLY A 297 -7.66 -19.53 -5.12
N HIS A 298 -8.78 -19.87 -5.73
CA HIS A 298 -10.03 -19.14 -5.54
C HIS A 298 -10.69 -19.58 -4.24
N LEU A 299 -10.89 -18.65 -3.33
CA LEU A 299 -11.52 -18.87 -2.02
C LEU A 299 -13.03 -18.62 -2.02
N ILE A 300 -13.57 -18.08 -3.11
CA ILE A 300 -14.98 -17.74 -3.27
C ILE A 300 -15.44 -18.26 -4.63
N GLU A 301 -16.69 -18.72 -4.70
CA GLU A 301 -17.37 -19.00 -5.96
C GLU A 301 -18.54 -18.01 -6.13
N ASP A 302 -18.68 -17.43 -7.32
CA ASP A 302 -19.84 -16.63 -7.67
C ASP A 302 -21.03 -17.56 -7.92
N ASP A 303 -22.08 -17.50 -7.07
CA ASP A 303 -23.30 -18.30 -7.15
C ASP A 303 -24.50 -17.51 -6.66
N VAL A 304 -25.12 -16.80 -7.59
CA VAL A 304 -26.30 -15.97 -7.31
C VAL A 304 -27.52 -16.79 -6.84
N GLU A 305 -27.67 -18.02 -7.36
CA GLU A 305 -28.81 -18.88 -6.99
C GLU A 305 -28.65 -19.41 -5.55
N ALA A 306 -27.44 -19.84 -5.17
CA ALA A 306 -27.16 -20.21 -3.79
C ALA A 306 -27.31 -19.02 -2.83
N ALA A 307 -26.79 -17.85 -3.20
CA ALA A 307 -26.96 -16.62 -2.43
C ALA A 307 -28.44 -16.25 -2.22
N LYS A 308 -29.23 -16.34 -3.30
CA LYS A 308 -30.68 -16.08 -3.23
C LYS A 308 -31.40 -17.05 -2.30
N ALA A 309 -31.06 -18.35 -2.38
CA ALA A 309 -31.66 -19.36 -1.50
C ALA A 309 -31.35 -19.08 -0.01
N ILE A 310 -30.15 -18.62 0.31
CA ILE A 310 -29.77 -18.19 1.67
C ILE A 310 -30.67 -17.02 2.10
N MET A 311 -30.80 -15.98 1.28
CA MET A 311 -31.61 -14.80 1.62
C MET A 311 -33.08 -15.15 1.80
N GLU A 312 -33.66 -16.05 0.96
CA GLU A 312 -35.03 -16.57 1.12
C GLU A 312 -35.18 -17.34 2.43
N ALA A 313 -34.20 -18.17 2.80
CA ALA A 313 -34.23 -18.89 4.08
C ALA A 313 -34.19 -17.96 5.30
N LYS A 314 -33.57 -16.77 5.17
CA LYS A 314 -33.57 -15.69 6.17
C LYS A 314 -34.86 -14.84 6.15
N GLY A 315 -35.78 -15.08 5.21
CA GLY A 315 -37.08 -14.42 5.12
C GLY A 315 -37.11 -13.18 4.23
N TYR A 316 -36.05 -12.93 3.43
CA TYR A 316 -36.04 -11.85 2.45
C TYR A 316 -36.73 -12.26 1.15
N SER A 317 -37.33 -11.29 0.47
CA SER A 317 -38.08 -11.47 -0.77
C SER A 317 -38.21 -10.12 -1.52
N GLU A 318 -38.85 -10.13 -2.69
CA GLU A 318 -39.17 -8.89 -3.43
C GLU A 318 -40.02 -7.90 -2.60
N ASP A 319 -40.90 -8.40 -1.74
CA ASP A 319 -41.76 -7.59 -0.87
C ASP A 319 -41.12 -7.26 0.49
N ASN A 320 -39.97 -7.88 0.80
CA ASN A 320 -39.25 -7.72 2.07
C ASN A 320 -37.74 -7.74 1.82
N MET A 321 -37.19 -6.68 1.21
CA MET A 321 -35.77 -6.55 0.88
C MET A 321 -34.95 -6.11 2.11
N LEU A 322 -33.73 -6.59 2.20
CA LEU A 322 -32.72 -6.07 3.14
C LEU A 322 -32.16 -4.75 2.60
N THR A 323 -32.30 -3.67 3.37
CA THR A 323 -31.65 -2.41 3.01
C THR A 323 -30.25 -2.35 3.61
N LEU A 324 -29.24 -2.11 2.78
CA LEU A 324 -27.85 -1.88 3.17
C LEU A 324 -27.33 -0.58 2.54
N THR A 325 -26.43 0.09 3.24
CA THR A 325 -25.73 1.28 2.74
C THR A 325 -24.29 0.95 2.34
N TYR A 326 -23.89 1.34 1.13
CA TYR A 326 -22.51 1.26 0.66
C TYR A 326 -21.88 2.65 0.58
N LYS A 327 -20.80 2.88 1.34
CA LYS A 327 -20.06 4.14 1.35
C LYS A 327 -18.83 4.09 0.44
N TYR A 328 -18.59 5.19 -0.29
CA TYR A 328 -17.42 5.35 -1.17
C TYR A 328 -17.05 6.82 -1.33
N ASN A 329 -15.79 7.12 -1.69
CA ASN A 329 -15.38 8.48 -2.06
C ASN A 329 -15.85 8.82 -3.47
N ASN A 330 -16.27 10.06 -3.66
CA ASN A 330 -16.91 10.59 -4.89
C ASN A 330 -15.93 10.66 -6.08
N LEU A 331 -15.67 9.48 -6.71
CA LEU A 331 -15.06 9.37 -8.03
C LEU A 331 -16.05 8.67 -8.96
N ALA A 332 -16.05 9.03 -10.24
CA ALA A 332 -16.95 8.44 -11.24
C ALA A 332 -16.80 6.93 -11.35
N THR A 333 -15.55 6.43 -11.30
CA THR A 333 -15.21 5.01 -11.32
C THR A 333 -15.77 4.26 -10.11
N HIS A 334 -15.66 4.82 -8.90
CA HIS A 334 -16.19 4.19 -7.68
C HIS A 334 -17.72 4.19 -7.68
N LYS A 335 -18.34 5.25 -8.20
CA LYS A 335 -19.80 5.31 -8.37
C LYS A 335 -20.28 4.23 -9.34
N ALA A 336 -19.59 4.05 -10.47
CA ALA A 336 -19.94 3.02 -11.45
C ALA A 336 -19.85 1.61 -10.88
N VAL A 337 -18.79 1.31 -10.10
CA VAL A 337 -18.67 0.06 -9.34
C VAL A 337 -19.84 -0.11 -8.37
N ALA A 338 -20.19 0.94 -7.61
CA ALA A 338 -21.29 0.90 -6.64
C ALA A 338 -22.65 0.62 -7.33
N GLU A 339 -22.91 1.23 -8.48
CA GLU A 339 -24.12 1.01 -9.29
C GLU A 339 -24.18 -0.43 -9.86
N ALA A 340 -23.03 -0.98 -10.27
CA ALA A 340 -22.92 -2.38 -10.72
C ALA A 340 -23.24 -3.36 -9.57
N MET A 341 -22.66 -3.13 -8.39
CA MET A 341 -22.94 -3.93 -7.19
C MET A 341 -24.40 -3.82 -6.76
N GLN A 342 -24.99 -2.62 -6.81
CA GLN A 342 -26.41 -2.39 -6.52
C GLN A 342 -27.31 -3.24 -7.41
N ALA A 343 -26.99 -3.29 -8.71
CA ALA A 343 -27.77 -4.10 -9.66
C ALA A 343 -27.67 -5.61 -9.36
N SER A 344 -26.46 -6.10 -9.08
CA SER A 344 -26.22 -7.51 -8.76
C SER A 344 -26.89 -7.93 -7.45
N LEU A 345 -26.76 -7.16 -6.39
CA LEU A 345 -27.31 -7.49 -5.07
C LEU A 345 -28.84 -7.40 -5.01
N ARG A 346 -29.45 -6.65 -5.92
CA ARG A 346 -30.89 -6.62 -6.05
C ARG A 346 -31.50 -7.98 -6.42
N GLU A 347 -30.76 -8.82 -7.15
CA GLU A 347 -31.22 -10.17 -7.53
C GLU A 347 -31.40 -11.11 -6.33
N ILE A 348 -30.71 -10.81 -5.23
CA ILE A 348 -30.78 -11.55 -3.96
C ILE A 348 -31.55 -10.78 -2.86
N TYR A 349 -32.46 -9.89 -3.24
CA TYR A 349 -33.31 -9.12 -2.34
C TYR A 349 -32.57 -8.13 -1.42
N ILE A 350 -31.48 -7.56 -1.86
CA ILE A 350 -30.78 -6.48 -1.17
C ILE A 350 -31.04 -5.16 -1.90
N ASP A 351 -31.59 -4.17 -1.18
CA ASP A 351 -31.76 -2.78 -1.63
C ASP A 351 -30.53 -1.97 -1.18
N LEU A 352 -29.50 -1.91 -2.02
CA LEU A 352 -28.24 -1.23 -1.71
C LEU A 352 -28.38 0.28 -1.90
N GLN A 353 -28.28 1.06 -0.82
CA GLN A 353 -28.28 2.51 -0.84
C GLN A 353 -26.85 3.03 -1.05
N LEU A 354 -26.64 3.85 -2.07
CA LEU A 354 -25.34 4.37 -2.45
C LEU A 354 -25.05 5.69 -1.74
N SER A 355 -23.95 5.77 -0.99
CA SER A 355 -23.57 6.94 -0.20
C SER A 355 -22.16 7.40 -0.58
N GLY A 356 -22.07 8.28 -1.60
CA GLY A 356 -20.82 8.91 -2.00
C GLY A 356 -20.57 10.20 -1.21
N SER A 357 -19.31 10.41 -0.76
CA SER A 357 -18.88 11.63 -0.07
C SER A 357 -17.50 12.07 -0.53
N GLU A 358 -17.11 13.30 -0.16
CA GLU A 358 -15.74 13.80 -0.41
C GLU A 358 -14.70 12.88 0.26
N LYS A 359 -13.50 12.84 -0.34
CA LYS A 359 -12.43 11.87 0.00
C LYS A 359 -12.13 11.85 1.51
N GLU A 360 -11.88 13.01 2.11
CA GLU A 360 -11.54 13.13 3.53
C GLU A 360 -12.70 12.68 4.45
N ALA A 361 -13.92 13.12 4.14
CA ALA A 361 -15.11 12.73 4.91
C ALA A 361 -15.37 11.21 4.82
N PHE A 362 -15.16 10.62 3.63
CA PHE A 362 -15.28 9.18 3.44
C PHE A 362 -14.26 8.41 4.28
N PHE A 363 -12.99 8.81 4.25
CA PHE A 363 -11.96 8.13 5.02
C PHE A 363 -12.18 8.25 6.54
N ASN A 364 -12.57 9.43 7.03
CA ASN A 364 -12.92 9.62 8.45
C ASN A 364 -14.07 8.71 8.89
N ASP A 365 -15.13 8.59 8.07
CA ASP A 365 -16.25 7.68 8.35
C ASP A 365 -15.82 6.22 8.36
N ARG A 366 -15.04 5.81 7.36
CA ARG A 366 -14.52 4.44 7.23
C ARG A 366 -13.64 4.06 8.42
N ASP A 367 -12.68 4.93 8.76
CA ASP A 367 -11.70 4.67 9.82
C ASP A 367 -12.34 4.70 11.21
N ALA A 368 -13.47 5.39 11.36
CA ALA A 368 -14.29 5.36 12.57
C ALA A 368 -15.30 4.18 12.61
N GLY A 369 -15.34 3.30 11.60
CA GLY A 369 -16.31 2.19 11.52
C GLY A 369 -17.75 2.64 11.24
N ASN A 370 -17.97 3.87 10.77
CA ASN A 370 -19.30 4.44 10.52
C ASN A 370 -19.85 3.99 9.14
N PHE A 371 -19.97 2.70 8.90
CA PHE A 371 -20.50 2.14 7.65
C PHE A 371 -21.17 0.78 7.89
N GLU A 372 -21.98 0.31 6.96
CA GLU A 372 -22.45 -1.07 6.85
C GLU A 372 -21.55 -1.82 5.86
N LEU A 373 -21.43 -1.29 4.64
CA LEU A 373 -20.48 -1.70 3.64
C LEU A 373 -19.65 -0.48 3.20
N ALA A 374 -18.36 -0.64 2.99
CA ALA A 374 -17.50 0.45 2.52
C ALA A 374 -16.50 0.01 1.45
N ARG A 375 -16.21 0.89 0.53
CA ARG A 375 -15.15 0.72 -0.45
C ARG A 375 -13.78 0.68 0.22
N HIS A 376 -12.94 -0.25 -0.22
CA HIS A 376 -11.52 -0.20 0.08
C HIS A 376 -10.68 -0.60 -1.15
N ALA A 377 -9.44 -0.17 -1.17
CA ALA A 377 -8.41 -0.64 -2.07
C ALA A 377 -7.06 -0.52 -1.33
N MET A 378 -6.17 -1.45 -1.58
CA MET A 378 -4.87 -1.48 -0.95
C MET A 378 -3.80 -1.88 -1.97
N THR A 379 -2.72 -1.10 -1.99
CA THR A 379 -1.45 -1.51 -2.59
C THR A 379 -0.54 -1.97 -1.45
N ALA A 380 0.22 -3.04 -1.64
CA ALA A 380 1.12 -3.51 -0.60
C ALA A 380 2.20 -2.46 -0.28
N ASP A 381 2.49 -2.28 1.00
CA ASP A 381 3.60 -1.44 1.49
C ASP A 381 4.92 -2.21 1.51
N TYR A 382 4.86 -3.54 1.43
CA TYR A 382 5.99 -4.47 1.33
C TYR A 382 5.51 -5.82 0.78
N LEU A 383 6.41 -6.54 0.09
CA LEU A 383 6.07 -7.77 -0.63
C LEU A 383 6.03 -9.00 0.31
N ASP A 384 4.94 -9.12 1.07
CA ASP A 384 4.63 -10.28 1.90
C ASP A 384 3.12 -10.37 2.16
N PRO A 385 2.50 -11.56 2.22
CA PRO A 385 1.08 -11.73 2.53
C PRO A 385 0.65 -11.04 3.83
N MET A 386 1.56 -10.96 4.81
CA MET A 386 1.31 -10.29 6.10
C MET A 386 0.96 -8.81 5.94
N CYS A 387 1.41 -8.15 4.86
CA CYS A 387 1.05 -6.77 4.57
C CYS A 387 -0.48 -6.56 4.53
N TYR A 388 -1.20 -7.53 3.98
CA TYR A 388 -2.67 -7.50 3.90
C TYR A 388 -3.34 -8.03 5.16
N LEU A 389 -2.87 -9.15 5.71
CA LEU A 389 -3.55 -9.83 6.82
C LEU A 389 -3.38 -9.10 8.15
N SER A 390 -2.22 -8.48 8.40
CA SER A 390 -1.96 -7.75 9.65
C SER A 390 -2.87 -6.53 9.84
N MET A 391 -3.46 -6.00 8.78
CA MET A 391 -4.42 -4.89 8.86
C MET A 391 -5.69 -5.24 9.65
N TYR A 392 -6.01 -6.52 9.74
CA TYR A 392 -7.22 -7.03 10.39
C TYR A 392 -6.94 -7.66 11.77
N VAL A 393 -5.72 -7.52 12.28
CA VAL A 393 -5.31 -7.96 13.62
C VAL A 393 -5.26 -6.76 14.57
N GLY A 394 -5.93 -6.87 15.73
CA GLY A 394 -5.90 -5.84 16.76
C GLY A 394 -6.75 -4.61 16.44
N SER A 395 -6.34 -3.43 16.93
CA SER A 395 -7.14 -2.22 16.80
C SER A 395 -7.00 -1.54 15.44
N THR A 396 -8.08 -1.14 14.96
CA THR A 396 -8.54 -0.14 14.01
C THR A 396 -7.49 0.75 13.34
N THR A 397 -6.91 0.25 12.26
CA THR A 397 -6.37 1.13 11.22
C THR A 397 -7.16 0.91 9.92
N SER A 398 -7.37 1.97 9.14
CA SER A 398 -7.95 1.90 7.80
C SER A 398 -9.32 1.20 7.70
N GLY A 399 -10.20 1.40 8.68
CA GLY A 399 -11.56 0.84 8.66
C GLY A 399 -11.64 -0.63 9.07
N ASN A 400 -10.65 -1.13 9.81
CA ASN A 400 -10.72 -2.48 10.36
C ASN A 400 -11.87 -2.59 11.38
N THR A 401 -12.87 -3.39 11.04
CA THR A 401 -13.99 -3.75 11.92
C THR A 401 -13.94 -5.21 12.35
N VAL A 402 -12.92 -5.96 11.97
CA VAL A 402 -12.73 -7.36 12.35
C VAL A 402 -12.39 -7.44 13.83
N ASP A 403 -13.17 -8.19 14.58
CA ASP A 403 -12.96 -8.49 16.02
C ASP A 403 -13.14 -10.00 16.19
N ASP A 404 -12.15 -10.74 15.70
CA ASP A 404 -12.19 -12.20 15.63
C ASP A 404 -10.90 -12.80 16.22
N PRO A 405 -10.96 -13.28 17.49
CA PRO A 405 -9.78 -13.85 18.15
C PRO A 405 -9.22 -15.10 17.47
N GLU A 406 -10.03 -15.85 16.70
CA GLU A 406 -9.54 -17.03 15.97
C GLU A 406 -8.68 -16.60 14.77
N PHE A 407 -9.14 -15.62 14.02
CA PHE A 407 -8.31 -15.02 12.96
C PHE A 407 -7.01 -14.41 13.51
N GLU A 408 -7.11 -13.62 14.59
CA GLU A 408 -5.94 -13.02 15.23
C GLU A 408 -4.94 -14.09 15.70
N GLN A 409 -5.43 -15.20 16.25
CA GLN A 409 -4.57 -16.32 16.64
C GLN A 409 -3.85 -16.93 15.43
N MET A 410 -4.56 -17.17 14.30
CA MET A 410 -3.97 -17.74 13.08
C MET A 410 -2.82 -16.88 12.55
N VAL A 411 -3.03 -15.55 12.48
CA VAL A 411 -2.00 -14.61 12.03
C VAL A 411 -0.81 -14.57 12.99
N ASN A 412 -1.06 -14.57 14.31
CA ASN A 412 0.00 -14.59 15.32
C ASN A 412 0.80 -15.91 15.30
N GLU A 413 0.15 -17.05 15.05
CA GLU A 413 0.83 -18.32 14.87
C GLU A 413 1.73 -18.32 13.63
N ALA A 414 1.27 -17.75 12.50
CA ALA A 414 2.09 -17.61 11.31
C ALA A 414 3.36 -16.78 11.54
N ASN A 415 3.32 -15.77 12.41
CA ASN A 415 4.49 -14.96 12.76
C ASN A 415 5.60 -15.76 13.51
N LEU A 416 5.25 -16.91 14.09
CA LEU A 416 6.22 -17.79 14.78
C LEU A 416 6.85 -18.82 13.84
N LEU A 417 6.38 -18.90 12.60
CA LEU A 417 6.81 -19.83 11.57
C LEU A 417 7.72 -19.16 10.54
N SER A 418 8.34 -19.96 9.69
CA SER A 418 9.14 -19.49 8.56
C SER A 418 8.98 -20.39 7.34
N GLY A 419 9.44 -19.93 6.17
CA GLY A 419 9.39 -20.73 4.94
C GLY A 419 7.97 -21.12 4.55
N GLN A 420 7.83 -22.27 3.91
CA GLN A 420 6.56 -22.74 3.35
C GLN A 420 5.50 -23.04 4.43
N GLU A 421 5.90 -23.52 5.61
CA GLU A 421 4.97 -23.76 6.72
C GLU A 421 4.27 -22.46 7.15
N ARG A 422 5.00 -21.32 7.14
CA ARG A 422 4.41 -20.00 7.36
C ARG A 422 3.41 -19.64 6.27
N MET A 423 3.75 -19.87 4.99
CA MET A 423 2.86 -19.55 3.86
C MET A 423 1.56 -20.36 3.90
N GLU A 424 1.63 -21.66 4.23
CA GLU A 424 0.45 -22.50 4.44
C GLU A 424 -0.45 -21.93 5.54
N LYS A 425 0.14 -21.46 6.65
CA LYS A 425 -0.64 -20.85 7.73
C LYS A 425 -1.27 -19.51 7.34
N LEU A 426 -0.61 -18.71 6.51
CA LEU A 426 -1.17 -17.47 5.97
C LEU A 426 -2.31 -17.73 4.99
N HIS A 427 -2.23 -18.79 4.17
CA HIS A 427 -3.36 -19.24 3.34
C HIS A 427 -4.57 -19.65 4.18
N GLU A 428 -4.35 -20.40 5.29
CA GLU A 428 -5.43 -20.75 6.22
C GLU A 428 -6.10 -19.50 6.82
N ALA A 429 -5.29 -18.52 7.23
CA ALA A 429 -5.80 -17.26 7.79
C ALA A 429 -6.58 -16.43 6.76
N GLU A 430 -6.07 -16.34 5.53
CA GLU A 430 -6.77 -15.65 4.44
C GLU A 430 -8.10 -16.33 4.11
N ALA A 431 -8.08 -17.66 3.96
CA ALA A 431 -9.29 -18.43 3.68
C ALA A 431 -10.35 -18.24 4.78
N TYR A 432 -9.94 -18.26 6.03
CA TYR A 432 -10.83 -18.01 7.17
C TYR A 432 -11.44 -16.58 7.10
N LEU A 433 -10.62 -15.54 6.88
CA LEU A 433 -11.08 -14.15 6.79
C LEU A 433 -12.15 -13.98 5.70
N ILE A 434 -11.92 -14.60 4.56
CA ILE A 434 -12.84 -14.59 3.42
C ILE A 434 -14.10 -15.41 3.70
N GLU A 435 -14.00 -16.60 4.29
CA GLU A 435 -15.15 -17.45 4.65
C GLU A 435 -16.07 -16.76 5.66
N GLN A 436 -15.50 -16.01 6.60
CA GLN A 436 -16.29 -15.20 7.53
C GLN A 436 -16.98 -14.00 6.85
N GLY A 437 -16.62 -13.65 5.61
CA GLY A 437 -17.23 -12.56 4.86
C GLY A 437 -16.97 -11.18 5.46
N TYR A 438 -15.88 -11.00 6.19
CA TYR A 438 -15.46 -9.69 6.69
C TYR A 438 -14.96 -8.78 5.56
N ILE A 439 -14.35 -9.40 4.56
CA ILE A 439 -13.80 -8.76 3.37
C ILE A 439 -14.38 -9.44 2.14
N ILE A 440 -14.82 -8.66 1.17
CA ILE A 440 -15.33 -9.19 -0.10
C ILE A 440 -14.44 -8.67 -1.23
N PRO A 441 -13.46 -9.46 -1.70
CA PRO A 441 -12.61 -9.11 -2.84
C PRO A 441 -13.44 -8.94 -4.11
N LEU A 442 -13.08 -7.97 -4.95
CA LEU A 442 -13.72 -7.74 -6.23
C LEU A 442 -12.76 -7.96 -7.40
N PHE A 443 -11.67 -7.21 -7.45
CA PHE A 443 -10.70 -7.30 -8.52
C PHE A 443 -9.30 -6.83 -8.08
N GLY A 444 -8.28 -7.41 -8.71
CA GLY A 444 -6.94 -6.86 -8.76
C GLY A 444 -6.80 -5.95 -9.97
N TYR A 445 -5.97 -4.91 -9.88
CA TYR A 445 -5.73 -4.00 -10.99
C TYR A 445 -4.32 -3.46 -10.99
N THR A 446 -3.85 -3.04 -12.16
CA THR A 446 -2.59 -2.33 -12.34
C THR A 446 -2.83 -0.91 -12.78
N GLU A 447 -1.85 -0.04 -12.58
CA GLU A 447 -1.91 1.35 -13.04
C GLU A 447 -1.18 1.48 -14.38
N PRO A 448 -1.89 1.84 -15.47
CA PRO A 448 -1.25 2.17 -16.71
C PRO A 448 -0.56 3.53 -16.62
N PHE A 449 0.56 3.67 -17.33
CA PHE A 449 1.30 4.91 -17.45
C PHE A 449 1.68 5.18 -18.91
N LEU A 450 1.98 6.42 -19.24
CA LEU A 450 2.42 6.82 -20.57
C LEU A 450 3.90 7.18 -20.57
N LYS A 451 4.59 6.75 -21.61
CA LYS A 451 6.01 7.02 -21.79
C LYS A 451 6.34 7.20 -23.29
N VAL A 452 7.16 8.21 -23.62
CA VAL A 452 7.68 8.35 -25.00
C VAL A 452 8.57 7.15 -25.35
N LYS A 453 8.53 6.71 -26.61
CA LYS A 453 9.16 5.44 -27.04
C LYS A 453 10.66 5.40 -26.84
N ASN A 454 11.32 6.54 -27.00
CA ASN A 454 12.77 6.70 -26.88
C ASN A 454 13.24 6.96 -25.44
N LEU A 455 12.36 7.05 -24.45
CA LEU A 455 12.73 7.07 -23.03
C LEU A 455 12.80 5.63 -22.51
N THR A 456 13.98 5.18 -22.13
CA THR A 456 14.27 3.81 -21.69
C THR A 456 14.93 3.78 -20.31
N GLY A 457 15.14 2.60 -19.73
CA GLY A 457 15.82 2.44 -18.45
C GLY A 457 15.00 2.80 -17.21
N ILE A 458 13.71 3.13 -17.35
CA ILE A 458 12.79 3.24 -16.21
C ILE A 458 12.45 1.83 -15.72
N THR A 459 12.55 1.60 -14.42
CA THR A 459 12.03 0.41 -13.77
C THR A 459 10.91 0.77 -12.79
N SER A 460 10.08 -0.20 -12.46
CA SER A 460 9.01 -0.02 -11.47
C SER A 460 8.99 -1.18 -10.50
N SER A 461 8.59 -0.92 -9.26
CA SER A 461 8.34 -1.97 -8.29
C SER A 461 6.87 -2.38 -8.28
N PRO A 462 6.54 -3.59 -7.81
CA PRO A 462 5.15 -4.04 -7.67
C PRO A 462 4.30 -3.15 -6.77
N GLU A 463 4.91 -2.41 -5.85
CA GLU A 463 4.24 -1.45 -4.95
C GLU A 463 3.94 -0.10 -5.63
N GLY A 464 4.28 0.09 -6.91
CA GLY A 464 3.94 1.28 -7.66
C GLY A 464 5.01 2.38 -7.68
N HIS A 465 6.22 2.09 -7.26
CA HIS A 465 7.33 3.06 -7.31
C HIS A 465 8.06 2.99 -8.65
N TYR A 466 8.42 4.14 -9.18
CA TYR A 466 9.23 4.26 -10.40
C TYR A 466 10.67 4.65 -10.04
N ASP A 467 11.64 3.94 -10.61
CA ASP A 467 13.06 4.27 -10.51
C ASP A 467 13.55 4.82 -11.85
N LEU A 468 14.00 6.06 -11.83
CA LEU A 468 14.51 6.83 -12.97
C LEU A 468 16.05 6.91 -12.96
N THR A 469 16.73 6.25 -12.02
CA THR A 469 18.19 6.33 -11.84
C THR A 469 18.95 6.04 -13.13
N HIS A 470 18.51 5.02 -13.87
CA HIS A 470 19.16 4.61 -15.14
C HIS A 470 18.33 4.97 -16.38
N ALA A 471 17.36 5.89 -16.24
CA ALA A 471 16.59 6.37 -17.37
C ALA A 471 17.44 7.20 -18.33
N TYR A 472 17.17 7.05 -19.63
CA TYR A 472 17.86 7.80 -20.69
C TYR A 472 17.01 7.89 -21.96
N PHE A 473 17.36 8.82 -22.83
CA PHE A 473 16.78 8.93 -24.17
C PHE A 473 17.70 8.27 -25.21
N GLU A 474 17.12 7.35 -26.02
CA GLU A 474 17.78 6.76 -27.19
C GLU A 474 17.95 7.74 -28.35
#